data_cd4f087bdfab903dbe3ef844d65421c1
#
_entry.id   cd4f087bdfab903dbe3ef844d65421c1
#
_cell.length_a   1.000
_cell.length_b   1.000
_cell.length_c   1.000
_cell.angle_alpha   90.00
_cell.angle_beta   90.00
_cell.angle_gamma   90.00
#
_symmetry.space_group_name_H-M   'P 1'
#
loop_
_entity.id
_entity.type
_entity.pdbx_description
1 polymer ?
#
loop_
_entity_poly.entity_id
_entity_poly.type
_entity_poly.pdbx_seq_one_letter_code
_entity_poly.pdbx_strand_id
1 'polypeptide(L)'
;MNFEDLKSQWNAILDDLLNIDRIAWLAYFDARLVSLEGSKLTLSFADSEKFGGDHNYKSIRKPEHTAKIQSSIKRITGVDLEVVE
;
A
#
# COMPACT_ATOMS: atom_id res chain seq x y z
N MET A 1 10.48 6.69 -12.10
CA MET A 1 10.59 6.40 -10.65
C MET A 1 11.20 5.03 -10.45
N ASN A 2 12.12 4.89 -9.51
CA ASN A 2 12.66 3.60 -9.16
C ASN A 2 12.16 3.16 -7.77
N PHE A 3 12.51 1.94 -7.39
CA PHE A 3 12.06 1.34 -6.13
C PHE A 3 12.49 2.16 -4.90
N GLU A 4 13.73 2.67 -4.92
CA GLU A 4 14.25 3.45 -3.80
C GLU A 4 13.51 4.79 -3.64
N ASP A 5 13.17 5.43 -4.74
CA ASP A 5 12.38 6.67 -4.71
C ASP A 5 11.00 6.41 -4.10
N LEU A 6 10.36 5.32 -4.50
CA LEU A 6 9.05 4.95 -3.96
C LEU A 6 9.15 4.67 -2.46
N LYS A 7 10.18 3.93 -2.05
CA LYS A 7 10.42 3.62 -0.65
C LYS A 7 10.57 4.88 0.21
N SER A 8 11.29 5.87 -0.30
CA SER A 8 11.51 7.12 0.43
C SER A 8 10.22 7.92 0.60
N GLN A 9 9.23 7.71 -0.27
CA GLN A 9 7.96 8.43 -0.24
C GLN A 9 6.83 7.61 0.37
N TRP A 10 7.09 6.36 0.78
CA TRP A 10 6.04 5.47 1.25
C TRP A 10 5.31 6.01 2.48
N ASN A 11 6.02 6.60 3.42
CA ASN A 11 5.40 7.18 4.61
C ASN A 11 4.46 8.34 4.25
N ALA A 12 4.84 9.17 3.29
CA ALA A 12 3.99 10.25 2.81
C ALA A 12 2.73 9.70 2.13
N ILE A 13 2.89 8.61 1.38
CA ILE A 13 1.75 7.94 0.74
C ILE A 13 0.79 7.40 1.79
N LEU A 14 1.31 6.75 2.84
CA LEU A 14 0.47 6.23 3.91
C LEU A 14 -0.22 7.35 4.68
N ASP A 15 0.46 8.47 4.94
CA ASP A 15 -0.14 9.63 5.59
C ASP A 15 -1.28 10.20 4.76
N ASP A 16 -1.11 10.30 3.46
CA ASP A 16 -2.16 10.75 2.55
C ASP A 16 -3.36 9.80 2.59
N LEU A 17 -3.10 8.51 2.58
CA LEU A 17 -4.15 7.49 2.64
C LEU A 17 -4.93 7.59 3.96
N LEU A 18 -4.24 7.80 5.07
CA LEU A 18 -4.88 7.96 6.37
C LEU A 18 -5.82 9.16 6.38
N ASN A 19 -5.44 10.24 5.70
CA ASN A 19 -6.27 11.45 5.63
C ASN A 19 -7.54 11.25 4.82
N ILE A 20 -7.53 10.36 3.83
CA ILE A 20 -8.71 10.15 2.99
C ILE A 20 -9.58 8.98 3.48
N ASP A 21 -8.97 7.94 4.05
CA ASP A 21 -9.73 6.78 4.51
C ASP A 21 -8.91 5.97 5.50
N ARG A 22 -9.28 6.05 6.77
CA ARG A 22 -8.60 5.31 7.83
C ARG A 22 -8.69 3.79 7.64
N ILE A 23 -9.80 3.29 7.12
CA ILE A 23 -9.98 1.85 6.90
C ILE A 23 -9.02 1.36 5.80
N ALA A 24 -8.88 2.12 4.73
CA ALA A 24 -7.90 1.80 3.69
C ALA A 24 -6.47 1.86 4.26
N TRP A 25 -6.18 2.83 5.12
CA TRP A 25 -4.88 2.92 5.78
C TRP A 25 -4.61 1.68 6.63
N LEU A 26 -5.60 1.20 7.41
CA LEU A 26 -5.46 -0.02 8.20
C LEU A 26 -5.17 -1.23 7.33
N ALA A 27 -5.65 -1.24 6.10
CA ALA A 27 -5.42 -2.34 5.17
C ALA A 27 -3.96 -2.37 4.67
N TYR A 28 -3.25 -1.26 4.69
CA TYR A 28 -1.94 -1.14 4.06
C TYR A 28 -0.79 -0.66 4.94
N PHE A 29 -1.06 -0.24 6.18
CA PHE A 29 -0.01 0.35 7.01
C PHE A 29 1.14 -0.63 7.32
N ASP A 30 0.85 -1.94 7.35
CA ASP A 30 1.83 -2.99 7.61
C ASP A 30 2.50 -3.52 6.34
N ALA A 31 2.13 -2.99 5.18
CA ALA A 31 2.65 -3.51 3.93
C ALA A 31 4.14 -3.26 3.80
N ARG A 32 4.86 -4.28 3.30
CA ARG A 32 6.26 -4.15 2.91
C ARG A 32 6.35 -4.06 1.41
N LEU A 33 7.19 -3.15 0.94
CA LEU A 33 7.49 -3.03 -0.48
C LEU A 33 8.44 -4.16 -0.89
N VAL A 34 8.01 -4.98 -1.83
CA VAL A 34 8.80 -6.12 -2.32
C VAL A 34 9.53 -5.77 -3.59
N SER A 35 8.81 -5.27 -4.59
CA SER A 35 9.42 -4.93 -5.87
C SER A 35 8.57 -3.92 -6.62
N LEU A 36 9.22 -3.23 -7.53
CA LEU A 36 8.55 -2.32 -8.47
C LEU A 36 9.04 -2.66 -9.87
N GLU A 37 8.15 -3.18 -10.70
CA GLU A 37 8.47 -3.55 -12.07
C GLU A 37 7.54 -2.78 -13.01
N GLY A 38 8.11 -1.82 -13.75
CA GLY A 38 7.33 -0.95 -14.60
C GLY A 38 6.32 -0.17 -13.76
N SER A 39 5.04 -0.41 -13.97
CA SER A 39 3.96 0.23 -13.20
C SER A 39 3.31 -0.71 -12.18
N LYS A 40 3.94 -1.85 -11.88
CA LYS A 40 3.39 -2.82 -10.94
C LYS A 40 4.20 -2.81 -9.64
N LEU A 41 3.52 -2.49 -8.54
CA LEU A 41 4.11 -2.50 -7.20
C LEU A 41 3.62 -3.75 -6.45
N THR A 42 4.57 -4.58 -6.04
CA THR A 42 4.26 -5.79 -5.25
C THR A 42 4.48 -5.50 -3.77
N LEU A 43 3.49 -5.82 -2.97
CA LEU A 43 3.52 -5.68 -1.51
C LEU A 43 3.47 -7.04 -0.84
N SER A 44 3.99 -7.12 0.39
CA SER A 44 3.92 -8.31 1.22
C SER A 44 3.33 -7.96 2.57
N PHE A 45 2.49 -8.85 3.08
CA PHE A 45 1.86 -8.71 4.40
C PHE A 45 2.26 -9.86 5.33
N ALA A 46 3.38 -10.52 5.03
CA ALA A 46 3.84 -11.69 5.78
C ALA A 46 4.01 -11.40 7.28
N ASP A 47 4.48 -10.20 7.63
CA ASP A 47 4.70 -9.83 9.02
C ASP A 47 3.39 -9.67 9.79
N SER A 48 2.37 -9.08 9.17
CA SER A 48 1.07 -8.93 9.82
C SER A 48 0.38 -10.28 10.00
N GLU A 49 0.60 -11.22 9.12
CA GLU A 49 0.06 -12.57 9.23
C GLU A 49 0.69 -13.35 10.38
N LYS A 50 1.94 -13.04 10.75
CA LYS A 50 2.62 -13.67 11.88
C LYS A 50 2.04 -13.30 13.24
N PHE A 51 1.57 -12.08 13.38
CA PHE A 51 1.15 -11.56 14.68
C PHE A 51 -0.35 -11.68 14.92
N GLY A 52 -1.10 -11.93 13.86
CA GLY A 52 -2.53 -11.87 13.97
C GLY A 52 -3.24 -13.15 13.59
N GLY A 53 -3.10 -14.20 14.40
CA GLY A 53 -3.78 -15.45 14.14
C GLY A 53 -5.26 -15.30 13.82
N ASP A 54 -5.92 -14.30 14.40
CA ASP A 54 -7.35 -14.07 14.20
C ASP A 54 -7.64 -12.86 13.32
N HIS A 55 -6.64 -12.08 12.94
CA HIS A 55 -6.83 -10.90 12.11
C HIS A 55 -6.40 -11.17 10.69
N ASN A 56 -7.35 -11.46 9.85
CA ASN A 56 -7.10 -11.62 8.43
C ASN A 56 -7.22 -10.27 7.74
N TYR A 57 -6.12 -9.52 7.66
CA TYR A 57 -6.10 -8.21 7.01
C TYR A 57 -6.43 -8.28 5.53
N LYS A 58 -6.32 -9.47 4.91
CA LYS A 58 -6.77 -9.65 3.52
C LYS A 58 -8.25 -9.37 3.37
N SER A 59 -9.05 -9.63 4.40
CA SER A 59 -10.49 -9.41 4.31
C SER A 59 -10.85 -7.93 4.22
N ILE A 60 -9.97 -7.03 4.66
CA ILE A 60 -10.21 -5.59 4.57
C ILE A 60 -9.51 -4.94 3.38
N ARG A 61 -8.67 -5.69 2.63
CA ARG A 61 -8.05 -5.19 1.41
C ARG A 61 -8.96 -5.43 0.21
N LYS A 62 -10.03 -4.65 0.14
CA LYS A 62 -11.01 -4.73 -0.93
C LYS A 62 -10.54 -3.92 -2.14
N PRO A 63 -11.10 -4.17 -3.34
CA PRO A 63 -10.75 -3.38 -4.52
C PRO A 63 -10.89 -1.87 -4.33
N GLU A 64 -11.86 -1.42 -3.55
CA GLU A 64 -12.04 -0.01 -3.24
C GLU A 64 -10.86 0.56 -2.44
N HIS A 65 -10.29 -0.24 -1.54
CA HIS A 65 -9.12 0.18 -0.76
C HIS A 65 -7.86 0.20 -1.62
N THR A 66 -7.73 -0.78 -2.51
CA THR A 66 -6.63 -0.80 -3.47
C THR A 66 -6.66 0.43 -4.38
N ALA A 67 -7.85 0.80 -4.84
CA ALA A 67 -8.01 2.01 -5.66
C ALA A 67 -7.58 3.26 -4.88
N LYS A 68 -7.88 3.32 -3.58
CA LYS A 68 -7.52 4.46 -2.76
C LYS A 68 -6.02 4.59 -2.54
N ILE A 69 -5.32 3.47 -2.27
CA ILE A 69 -3.86 3.55 -2.11
C ILE A 69 -3.20 3.89 -3.44
N GLN A 70 -3.72 3.38 -4.55
CA GLN A 70 -3.21 3.75 -5.87
C GLN A 70 -3.39 5.24 -6.14
N SER A 71 -4.51 5.82 -5.71
CA SER A 71 -4.74 7.26 -5.81
C SER A 71 -3.75 8.06 -4.95
N SER A 72 -3.48 7.58 -3.74
CA SER A 72 -2.50 8.24 -2.86
C SER A 72 -1.09 8.19 -3.48
N ILE A 73 -0.71 7.05 -4.06
CA ILE A 73 0.56 6.91 -4.74
C ILE A 73 0.67 7.94 -5.87
N LYS A 74 -0.36 8.03 -6.70
CA LYS A 74 -0.35 8.98 -7.81
C LYS A 74 -0.28 10.43 -7.32
N ARG A 75 -0.99 10.75 -6.25
CA ARG A 75 -1.02 12.11 -5.70
C ARG A 75 0.34 12.53 -5.16
N ILE A 76 1.03 11.61 -4.48
CA ILE A 76 2.33 11.89 -3.87
C ILE A 76 3.47 11.81 -4.87
N THR A 77 3.44 10.81 -5.78
CA THR A 77 4.56 10.56 -6.70
C THR A 77 4.32 11.06 -8.12
N GLY A 78 3.08 11.28 -8.50
CA GLY A 78 2.72 11.64 -9.87
C GLY A 78 2.69 10.46 -10.84
N VAL A 79 2.87 9.24 -10.34
CA VAL A 79 2.95 8.04 -11.18
C VAL A 79 1.79 7.11 -10.87
N ASP A 80 1.17 6.56 -11.92
CA ASP A 80 0.13 5.53 -11.78
C ASP A 80 0.79 4.18 -11.58
N LEU A 81 0.53 3.55 -10.44
CA LEU A 81 1.03 2.21 -10.16
C LEU A 81 -0.13 1.26 -9.88
N GLU A 82 0.01 0.01 -10.32
CA GLU A 82 -0.88 -1.07 -9.95
C GLU A 82 -0.33 -1.75 -8.71
N VAL A 83 -1.14 -1.85 -7.66
CA VAL A 83 -0.74 -2.48 -6.40
C VAL A 83 -1.20 -3.93 -6.40
N VAL A 84 -0.26 -4.86 -6.19
CA VAL A 84 -0.54 -6.30 -6.12
C VAL A 84 0.13 -6.89 -4.88
N GLU A 85 -0.27 -8.10 -4.53
CA GLU A 85 0.30 -8.83 -3.39
C GLU A 85 1.10 -10.02 -3.82
#